data_278bfc1f5a33fe4ebea2d5e38fd91372
#
_entry.id   278bfc1f5a33fe4ebea2d5e38fd91372
#
_cell.length_a   1.000
_cell.length_b   1.000
_cell.length_c   1.000
_cell.angle_alpha   90.00
_cell.angle_beta   90.00
_cell.angle_gamma   90.00
#
_symmetry.space_group_name_H-M   'P 1'
#
loop_
_entity.id
_entity.type
_entity.pdbx_description
1 polymer ?
#
loop_
_entity_poly.entity_id
_entity_poly.type
_entity_poly.pdbx_seq_one_letter_code
_entity_poly.pdbx_strand_id
1 'polypeptide(L)'
;IDSIMKDYIEFLKDKMAISHQSGFEVSAEELTPFLYPHVKDTVRWAISGGCRAIFSSFGMQKTVTQLEILRVVLKHKGGKGLIVCPKRVVVEFLTQAEQHLHMKVTYVRTMADVMICPTDIMVTNYERVRDGEDGVRIEPSYFTVTSLDEASVLRGFGTKTYQEFLPLFAEVPYRFVATATPSPNRYKELIHYAGYLGVMDTGQALTRFFQRDSTKANNLTLYPHKEKEFWLWVSTWALFLTKPSDLGYPDRSEERRVGKEC
;
A
#
# COMPACT_ATOMS: atom_id res chain seq x y z
N ILE A 1 17.99 -9.25 31.53
CA ILE A 1 17.10 -8.22 30.95
C ILE A 1 16.75 -8.61 29.50
N ASP A 2 17.72 -9.06 28.68
CA ASP A 2 17.48 -9.45 27.27
C ASP A 2 16.58 -10.69 27.09
N SER A 3 16.64 -11.66 28.00
CA SER A 3 15.78 -12.86 27.97
C SER A 3 14.32 -12.50 28.26
N ILE A 4 14.07 -11.71 29.30
CA ILE A 4 12.71 -11.27 29.67
C ILE A 4 12.10 -10.39 28.56
N MET A 5 12.91 -9.60 27.88
CA MET A 5 12.48 -8.77 26.77
C MET A 5 12.12 -9.61 25.53
N LYS A 6 12.88 -10.70 25.27
CA LYS A 6 12.54 -11.66 24.19
C LYS A 6 11.24 -12.39 24.50
N ASP A 7 11.08 -12.91 25.70
CA ASP A 7 9.86 -13.61 26.12
C ASP A 7 8.63 -12.71 26.08
N TYR A 8 8.78 -11.44 26.42
CA TYR A 8 7.70 -10.45 26.34
C TYR A 8 7.35 -10.09 24.88
N ILE A 9 8.33 -10.01 23.99
CA ILE A 9 8.09 -9.78 22.55
C ILE A 9 7.39 -10.99 21.92
N GLU A 10 7.78 -12.21 22.29
CA GLU A 10 7.17 -13.45 21.83
C GLU A 10 5.72 -13.55 22.32
N PHE A 11 5.46 -13.28 23.59
CA PHE A 11 4.13 -13.16 24.16
C PHE A 11 3.24 -12.09 23.47
N LEU A 12 3.84 -10.96 23.10
CA LEU A 12 3.11 -9.94 22.34
C LEU A 12 2.80 -10.40 20.92
N LYS A 13 3.69 -11.15 20.28
CA LYS A 13 3.45 -11.72 18.94
C LYS A 13 2.29 -12.72 18.97
N ASP A 14 2.19 -13.54 19.99
CA ASP A 14 1.09 -14.50 20.15
C ASP A 14 -0.27 -13.83 20.45
N LYS A 15 -0.25 -12.69 21.13
CA LYS A 15 -1.45 -11.88 21.40
C LYS A 15 -1.84 -10.91 20.30
N MET A 16 -0.92 -10.61 19.37
CA MET A 16 -1.26 -9.79 18.23
C MET A 16 -2.14 -10.61 17.29
N ALA A 17 -3.27 -10.02 16.90
CA ALA A 17 -3.94 -10.43 15.69
C ALA A 17 -2.96 -10.15 14.52
N ILE A 18 -2.11 -11.15 14.21
CA ILE A 18 -1.26 -11.12 13.04
C ILE A 18 -2.22 -10.93 11.86
N SER A 19 -2.00 -9.89 11.07
CA SER A 19 -2.73 -9.69 9.83
C SER A 19 -2.74 -11.00 9.05
N HIS A 20 -3.92 -11.49 8.68
CA HIS A 20 -4.06 -12.69 7.88
C HIS A 20 -3.12 -12.58 6.68
N GLN A 21 -2.16 -13.49 6.57
CA GLN A 21 -1.33 -13.62 5.40
C GLN A 21 -2.17 -14.34 4.33
N SER A 22 -2.84 -13.57 3.49
CA SER A 22 -3.66 -14.07 2.38
C SER A 22 -2.86 -14.20 1.08
N GLY A 23 -1.57 -13.82 1.11
CA GLY A 23 -0.67 -13.81 -0.03
C GLY A 23 0.01 -15.17 -0.29
N PHE A 24 1.10 -15.11 -1.04
CA PHE A 24 1.90 -16.28 -1.42
C PHE A 24 3.37 -15.91 -1.54
N GLU A 25 4.25 -16.91 -1.46
CA GLU A 25 5.69 -16.72 -1.62
C GLU A 25 6.06 -16.54 -3.10
N VAL A 26 7.02 -15.64 -3.34
CA VAL A 26 7.56 -15.33 -4.67
C VAL A 26 9.07 -15.41 -4.62
N SER A 27 9.68 -16.10 -5.58
CA SER A 27 11.13 -16.16 -5.68
C SER A 27 11.71 -14.90 -6.31
N ALA A 28 12.98 -14.60 -6.05
CA ALA A 28 13.62 -13.41 -6.60
C ALA A 28 13.79 -13.49 -8.15
N GLU A 29 13.84 -14.69 -8.69
CA GLU A 29 13.98 -14.98 -10.12
C GLU A 29 12.70 -14.69 -10.91
N GLU A 30 11.54 -14.68 -10.23
CA GLU A 30 10.26 -14.34 -10.85
C GLU A 30 10.07 -12.84 -11.07
N LEU A 31 10.85 -12.04 -10.36
CA LEU A 31 10.81 -10.59 -10.45
C LEU A 31 11.63 -10.09 -11.62
N THR A 32 11.24 -8.93 -12.15
CA THR A 32 11.95 -8.26 -13.21
C THR A 32 13.44 -8.08 -12.84
N PRO A 33 14.38 -8.58 -13.66
CA PRO A 33 15.81 -8.64 -13.30
C PRO A 33 16.43 -7.29 -12.96
N PHE A 34 16.01 -6.23 -13.64
CA PHE A 34 16.57 -4.87 -13.54
C PHE A 34 16.09 -4.09 -12.31
N LEU A 35 15.16 -4.63 -11.51
CA LEU A 35 14.71 -3.97 -10.31
C LEU A 35 15.80 -3.92 -9.25
N TYR A 36 15.85 -2.82 -8.53
CA TYR A 36 16.76 -2.68 -7.40
C TYR A 36 16.46 -3.71 -6.31
N PRO A 37 17.48 -4.18 -5.58
CA PRO A 37 17.28 -5.19 -4.53
C PRO A 37 16.22 -4.81 -3.50
N HIS A 38 16.22 -3.55 -3.00
CA HIS A 38 15.22 -3.08 -2.05
C HIS A 38 13.79 -3.07 -2.63
N VAL A 39 13.63 -2.84 -3.94
CA VAL A 39 12.33 -2.95 -4.62
C VAL A 39 11.88 -4.40 -4.67
N LYS A 40 12.78 -5.33 -5.04
CA LYS A 40 12.48 -6.77 -5.07
C LYS A 40 12.01 -7.28 -3.71
N ASP A 41 12.70 -6.93 -2.64
CA ASP A 41 12.31 -7.34 -1.29
C ASP A 41 10.97 -6.72 -0.86
N THR A 42 10.73 -5.45 -1.21
CA THR A 42 9.44 -4.79 -0.98
C THR A 42 8.30 -5.51 -1.70
N VAL A 43 8.49 -5.87 -2.97
CA VAL A 43 7.49 -6.61 -3.77
C VAL A 43 7.20 -7.98 -3.15
N ARG A 44 8.24 -8.76 -2.81
CA ARG A 44 8.08 -10.07 -2.18
C ARG A 44 7.34 -10.00 -0.85
N TRP A 45 7.75 -9.06 0.00
CA TRP A 45 7.10 -8.83 1.29
C TRP A 45 5.62 -8.42 1.12
N ALA A 46 5.32 -7.55 0.18
CA ALA A 46 3.96 -7.11 -0.09
C ALA A 46 3.07 -8.29 -0.55
N ILE A 47 3.55 -9.07 -1.52
CA ILE A 47 2.80 -10.19 -2.08
C ILE A 47 2.60 -11.30 -1.04
N SER A 48 3.60 -11.61 -0.22
CA SER A 48 3.47 -12.63 0.84
C SER A 48 2.36 -12.29 1.84
N GLY A 49 2.10 -11.01 2.04
CA GLY A 49 1.00 -10.56 2.90
C GLY A 49 -0.36 -10.47 2.21
N GLY A 50 -0.42 -10.26 0.90
CA GLY A 50 -1.66 -10.15 0.12
C GLY A 50 -2.39 -8.81 0.26
N CYS A 51 -2.44 -8.22 1.46
CA CYS A 51 -3.01 -6.91 1.75
C CYS A 51 -2.03 -6.10 2.58
N ARG A 52 -1.29 -5.16 1.96
CA ARG A 52 -0.16 -4.44 2.58
C ARG A 52 -0.11 -2.97 2.20
N ALA A 53 0.49 -2.18 3.08
CA ALA A 53 0.80 -0.77 2.85
C ALA A 53 2.30 -0.57 2.61
N ILE A 54 2.63 0.24 1.61
CA ILE A 54 4.00 0.62 1.23
C ILE A 54 4.13 2.13 1.44
N PHE A 55 4.68 2.50 2.56
CA PHE A 55 4.92 3.89 2.93
C PHE A 55 6.37 4.23 2.63
N SER A 56 6.63 4.70 1.42
CA SER A 56 7.99 4.98 0.98
C SER A 56 8.16 6.39 0.45
N SER A 57 9.29 7.01 0.78
CA SER A 57 9.65 8.36 0.38
C SER A 57 9.74 8.52 -1.15
N PHE A 58 9.79 9.76 -1.61
CA PHE A 58 10.02 10.06 -3.01
C PHE A 58 11.36 9.47 -3.47
N GLY A 59 11.41 8.97 -4.72
CA GLY A 59 12.61 8.34 -5.26
C GLY A 59 12.79 6.86 -4.95
N MET A 60 11.95 6.27 -4.08
CA MET A 60 11.98 4.85 -3.71
C MET A 60 11.24 3.93 -4.70
N GLN A 61 10.99 4.40 -5.91
CA GLN A 61 10.37 3.65 -7.03
C GLN A 61 8.99 3.06 -6.72
N LYS A 62 8.13 3.78 -5.99
CA LYS A 62 6.77 3.33 -5.66
C LYS A 62 5.95 2.89 -6.87
N THR A 63 6.00 3.64 -7.95
CA THR A 63 5.27 3.37 -9.20
C THR A 63 5.66 2.01 -9.78
N VAL A 64 6.95 1.75 -9.91
CA VAL A 64 7.49 0.47 -10.42
C VAL A 64 7.17 -0.67 -9.45
N THR A 65 7.28 -0.44 -8.13
CA THR A 65 6.92 -1.42 -7.09
C THR A 65 5.46 -1.87 -7.23
N GLN A 66 4.54 -0.94 -7.37
CA GLN A 66 3.11 -1.24 -7.53
C GLN A 66 2.83 -2.02 -8.81
N LEU A 67 3.42 -1.60 -9.93
CA LEU A 67 3.29 -2.28 -11.22
C LEU A 67 3.80 -3.72 -11.14
N GLU A 68 4.96 -3.92 -10.54
CA GLU A 68 5.57 -5.26 -10.39
C GLU A 68 4.72 -6.16 -9.47
N ILE A 69 4.17 -5.64 -8.39
CA ILE A 69 3.24 -6.37 -7.53
C ILE A 69 2.05 -6.88 -8.35
N LEU A 70 1.39 -5.99 -9.11
CA LEU A 70 0.25 -6.38 -9.92
C LEU A 70 0.63 -7.41 -10.96
N ARG A 71 1.75 -7.22 -11.68
CA ARG A 71 2.25 -8.17 -12.68
C ARG A 71 2.44 -9.58 -12.11
N VAL A 72 3.10 -9.68 -10.96
CA VAL A 72 3.39 -10.98 -10.33
C VAL A 72 2.12 -11.62 -9.78
N VAL A 73 1.25 -10.86 -9.11
CA VAL A 73 -0.03 -11.39 -8.63
C VAL A 73 -0.86 -11.94 -9.79
N LEU A 74 -0.97 -11.21 -10.90
CA LEU A 74 -1.74 -11.65 -12.07
C LEU A 74 -1.12 -12.87 -12.76
N LYS A 75 0.21 -12.98 -12.78
CA LYS A 75 0.91 -14.17 -13.30
C LYS A 75 0.50 -15.44 -12.53
N HIS A 76 0.30 -15.34 -11.22
CA HIS A 76 -0.03 -16.48 -10.35
C HIS A 76 -1.53 -16.73 -10.21
N LYS A 77 -2.35 -15.69 -10.21
CA LYS A 77 -3.79 -15.76 -9.90
C LYS A 77 -4.69 -15.50 -11.10
N GLY A 78 -4.14 -14.97 -12.18
CA GLY A 78 -4.95 -14.57 -13.34
C GLY A 78 -5.84 -13.36 -13.06
N GLY A 79 -6.78 -13.10 -13.97
CA GLY A 79 -7.70 -11.98 -13.86
C GLY A 79 -7.13 -10.65 -14.34
N LYS A 80 -7.60 -9.57 -13.75
CA LYS A 80 -7.21 -8.19 -14.11
C LYS A 80 -6.74 -7.42 -12.87
N GLY A 81 -5.86 -6.42 -13.09
CA GLY A 81 -5.33 -5.55 -12.06
C GLY A 81 -5.68 -4.08 -12.29
N LEU A 82 -5.93 -3.36 -11.21
CA LEU A 82 -6.27 -1.93 -11.27
C LEU A 82 -5.35 -1.12 -10.34
N ILE A 83 -4.75 -0.08 -10.92
CA ILE A 83 -4.09 0.98 -10.16
C ILE A 83 -5.01 2.20 -10.14
N VAL A 84 -5.30 2.70 -8.94
CA VAL A 84 -6.06 3.93 -8.74
C VAL A 84 -5.11 5.00 -8.24
N CYS A 85 -4.96 6.09 -8.96
CA CYS A 85 -4.01 7.15 -8.65
C CYS A 85 -4.61 8.54 -8.91
N PRO A 86 -3.99 9.63 -8.42
CA PRO A 86 -4.34 10.97 -8.84
C PRO A 86 -4.22 11.13 -10.36
N LYS A 87 -5.17 11.82 -10.99
CA LYS A 87 -5.21 11.98 -12.45
C LYS A 87 -3.88 12.46 -13.05
N ARG A 88 -3.17 13.33 -12.35
CA ARG A 88 -1.86 13.87 -12.77
C ARG A 88 -0.74 12.82 -12.85
N VAL A 89 -0.88 11.68 -12.15
CA VAL A 89 0.14 10.63 -12.04
C VAL A 89 -0.09 9.51 -13.05
N VAL A 90 -1.26 9.47 -13.72
CA VAL A 90 -1.60 8.42 -14.71
C VAL A 90 -0.50 8.26 -15.77
N VAL A 91 -0.03 9.36 -16.36
CA VAL A 91 1.02 9.31 -17.40
C VAL A 91 2.31 8.71 -16.88
N GLU A 92 2.66 8.95 -15.62
CA GLU A 92 3.84 8.35 -14.99
C GLU A 92 3.74 6.82 -14.95
N PHE A 93 2.58 6.27 -14.55
CA PHE A 93 2.38 4.81 -14.56
C PHE A 93 2.51 4.21 -15.95
N LEU A 94 1.92 4.84 -16.97
CA LEU A 94 2.04 4.38 -18.36
C LEU A 94 3.49 4.38 -18.83
N THR A 95 4.21 5.46 -18.60
CA THR A 95 5.60 5.63 -19.01
C THR A 95 6.53 4.66 -18.28
N GLN A 96 6.40 4.54 -16.97
CA GLN A 96 7.27 3.67 -16.18
C GLN A 96 7.01 2.18 -16.42
N ALA A 97 5.77 1.80 -16.71
CA ALA A 97 5.44 0.43 -17.11
C ALA A 97 6.19 0.03 -18.38
N GLU A 98 6.21 0.91 -19.38
CA GLU A 98 6.91 0.66 -20.65
C GLU A 98 8.45 0.70 -20.50
N GLN A 99 8.97 1.72 -19.83
CA GLN A 99 10.41 1.95 -19.72
C GLN A 99 11.13 0.96 -18.80
N HIS A 100 10.51 0.59 -17.67
CA HIS A 100 11.16 -0.24 -16.65
C HIS A 100 10.70 -1.70 -16.65
N LEU A 101 9.48 -1.99 -17.10
CA LEU A 101 8.94 -3.35 -17.04
C LEU A 101 8.60 -3.92 -18.42
N HIS A 102 8.79 -3.14 -19.50
CA HIS A 102 8.49 -3.50 -20.87
C HIS A 102 7.05 -4.06 -21.04
N MET A 103 6.11 -3.49 -20.28
CA MET A 103 4.72 -3.90 -20.28
C MET A 103 3.78 -2.77 -20.67
N LYS A 104 2.66 -3.11 -21.29
CA LYS A 104 1.61 -2.15 -21.62
C LYS A 104 0.60 -2.09 -20.50
N VAL A 105 0.24 -0.88 -20.11
CA VAL A 105 -0.81 -0.56 -19.16
C VAL A 105 -1.76 0.42 -19.83
N THR A 106 -3.06 0.28 -19.58
CA THR A 106 -4.07 1.09 -20.24
C THR A 106 -4.81 1.98 -19.25
N TYR A 107 -4.97 3.26 -19.56
CA TYR A 107 -5.84 4.15 -18.81
C TYR A 107 -7.30 3.89 -19.18
N VAL A 108 -8.13 3.61 -18.19
CA VAL A 108 -9.56 3.34 -18.34
C VAL A 108 -10.39 4.39 -17.59
N ARG A 109 -11.52 4.77 -18.15
CA ARG A 109 -12.42 5.80 -17.60
C ARG A 109 -13.75 5.24 -17.15
N THR A 110 -14.22 4.19 -17.83
CA THR A 110 -15.53 3.59 -17.63
C THR A 110 -15.42 2.08 -17.47
N MET A 111 -16.45 1.45 -16.96
CA MET A 111 -16.52 0.00 -16.91
C MET A 111 -16.54 -0.63 -18.32
N ALA A 112 -17.12 0.08 -19.31
CA ALA A 112 -17.06 -0.36 -20.71
C ALA A 112 -15.63 -0.44 -21.23
N ASP A 113 -14.78 0.55 -20.92
CA ASP A 113 -13.36 0.50 -21.28
C ASP A 113 -12.66 -0.69 -20.63
N VAL A 114 -12.98 -1.01 -19.37
CA VAL A 114 -12.42 -2.16 -18.64
C VAL A 114 -12.75 -3.47 -19.34
N MET A 115 -14.01 -3.65 -19.77
CA MET A 115 -14.50 -4.88 -20.38
C MET A 115 -13.83 -5.19 -21.72
N ILE A 116 -13.47 -4.17 -22.50
CA ILE A 116 -12.82 -4.33 -23.81
C ILE A 116 -11.30 -4.17 -23.76
N CYS A 117 -10.75 -3.88 -22.59
CA CYS A 117 -9.32 -3.58 -22.44
C CYS A 117 -8.45 -4.80 -22.76
N PRO A 118 -7.51 -4.70 -23.70
CA PRO A 118 -6.65 -5.81 -24.08
C PRO A 118 -5.53 -6.09 -23.07
N THR A 119 -5.22 -5.14 -22.18
CA THR A 119 -4.15 -5.29 -21.18
C THR A 119 -4.68 -5.86 -19.87
N ASP A 120 -3.83 -6.54 -19.12
CA ASP A 120 -4.19 -7.14 -17.82
C ASP A 120 -4.12 -6.14 -16.69
N ILE A 121 -3.26 -5.12 -16.81
CA ILE A 121 -3.15 -4.03 -15.83
C ILE A 121 -3.72 -2.74 -16.41
N MET A 122 -4.58 -2.12 -15.62
CA MET A 122 -5.25 -0.87 -15.96
C MET A 122 -4.95 0.19 -14.90
N VAL A 123 -4.96 1.44 -15.33
CA VAL A 123 -4.83 2.60 -14.44
C VAL A 123 -6.08 3.45 -14.55
N THR A 124 -6.54 3.99 -13.44
CA THR A 124 -7.64 4.97 -13.41
C THR A 124 -7.41 6.00 -12.31
N ASN A 125 -8.27 7.00 -12.24
CA ASN A 125 -8.21 8.00 -11.18
C ASN A 125 -9.34 7.81 -10.15
N TYR A 126 -9.15 8.39 -8.96
CA TYR A 126 -10.03 8.22 -7.81
C TYR A 126 -11.50 8.55 -8.11
N GLU A 127 -11.74 9.62 -8.89
CA GLU A 127 -13.08 10.07 -9.23
C GLU A 127 -13.87 9.04 -10.05
N ARG A 128 -13.17 8.28 -10.93
CA ARG A 128 -13.80 7.24 -11.77
C ARG A 128 -14.28 6.04 -10.96
N VAL A 129 -13.62 5.75 -9.84
CA VAL A 129 -14.01 4.68 -8.93
C VAL A 129 -15.04 5.16 -7.91
N ARG A 130 -14.93 6.41 -7.45
CA ARG A 130 -15.81 6.97 -6.44
C ARG A 130 -17.15 7.41 -7.01
N ASP A 131 -17.11 8.26 -8.03
CA ASP A 131 -18.30 8.92 -8.56
C ASP A 131 -18.73 8.33 -9.93
N GLY A 132 -17.78 7.80 -10.69
CA GLY A 132 -18.02 7.28 -12.04
C GLY A 132 -18.11 8.37 -13.12
N GLU A 133 -18.63 7.99 -14.28
CA GLU A 133 -19.03 8.87 -15.36
C GLU A 133 -20.52 8.60 -15.61
N ASP A 134 -21.34 9.66 -15.61
CA ASP A 134 -22.80 9.56 -15.69
C ASP A 134 -23.43 8.60 -14.65
N GLY A 135 -22.84 8.50 -13.46
CA GLY A 135 -23.28 7.62 -12.38
C GLY A 135 -22.81 6.15 -12.51
N VAL A 136 -22.10 5.80 -13.57
CA VAL A 136 -21.54 4.45 -13.78
C VAL A 136 -20.06 4.48 -13.40
N ARG A 137 -19.72 3.83 -12.30
CA ARG A 137 -18.34 3.77 -11.80
C ARG A 137 -17.63 2.50 -12.25
N ILE A 138 -16.29 2.53 -12.16
CA ILE A 138 -15.47 1.33 -12.29
C ILE A 138 -15.62 0.51 -10.99
N GLU A 139 -16.02 -0.76 -11.14
CA GLU A 139 -16.28 -1.66 -10.01
C GLU A 139 -15.00 -2.41 -9.60
N PRO A 140 -14.41 -2.11 -8.40
CA PRO A 140 -13.17 -2.75 -7.97
C PRO A 140 -13.27 -4.27 -7.78
N SER A 141 -14.43 -4.81 -7.45
CA SER A 141 -14.68 -6.25 -7.28
C SER A 141 -14.44 -7.07 -8.55
N TYR A 142 -14.39 -6.42 -9.72
CA TYR A 142 -14.02 -7.07 -10.98
C TYR A 142 -12.54 -7.47 -11.04
N PHE A 143 -11.69 -6.85 -10.21
CA PHE A 143 -10.25 -7.01 -10.26
C PHE A 143 -9.73 -8.00 -9.22
N THR A 144 -8.75 -8.83 -9.62
CA THR A 144 -8.05 -9.75 -8.72
C THR A 144 -7.12 -9.00 -7.76
N VAL A 145 -6.50 -7.92 -8.24
CA VAL A 145 -5.54 -7.14 -7.48
C VAL A 145 -5.73 -5.64 -7.74
N THR A 146 -5.65 -4.85 -6.67
CA THR A 146 -5.71 -3.39 -6.76
C THR A 146 -4.59 -2.73 -5.96
N SER A 147 -4.13 -1.57 -6.43
CA SER A 147 -3.20 -0.72 -5.70
C SER A 147 -3.67 0.73 -5.73
N LEU A 148 -3.73 1.38 -4.57
CA LEU A 148 -4.01 2.81 -4.47
C LEU A 148 -2.70 3.58 -4.35
N ASP A 149 -2.40 4.42 -5.33
CA ASP A 149 -1.26 5.33 -5.27
C ASP A 149 -1.68 6.69 -4.69
N GLU A 150 -0.80 7.31 -3.92
CA GLU A 150 -1.06 8.48 -3.09
C GLU A 150 -2.31 8.27 -2.22
N ALA A 151 -2.34 7.12 -1.54
CA ALA A 151 -3.47 6.68 -0.71
C ALA A 151 -3.75 7.57 0.50
N SER A 152 -3.06 8.71 0.62
CA SER A 152 -3.32 9.77 1.60
C SER A 152 -4.78 10.25 1.62
N VAL A 153 -5.52 10.04 0.54
CA VAL A 153 -6.98 10.30 0.47
C VAL A 153 -7.80 9.49 1.47
N LEU A 154 -7.27 8.35 1.94
CA LEU A 154 -7.93 7.50 2.94
C LEU A 154 -7.75 7.97 4.38
N ARG A 155 -6.93 8.99 4.66
CA ARG A 155 -6.60 9.42 6.04
C ARG A 155 -7.78 10.00 6.83
N GLY A 156 -8.81 10.46 6.16
CA GLY A 156 -9.97 11.08 6.81
C GLY A 156 -11.13 10.12 6.97
N PHE A 157 -11.43 9.66 8.18
CA PHE A 157 -12.57 8.77 8.47
C PHE A 157 -13.92 9.34 7.99
N GLY A 158 -14.11 10.64 8.11
CA GLY A 158 -15.33 11.33 7.68
C GLY A 158 -15.33 11.74 6.20
N THR A 159 -14.29 11.44 5.43
CA THR A 159 -14.27 11.81 4.02
C THR A 159 -15.14 10.86 3.20
N LYS A 160 -15.84 11.42 2.22
CA LYS A 160 -16.64 10.65 1.27
C LYS A 160 -15.81 9.53 0.63
N THR A 161 -14.59 9.82 0.22
CA THR A 161 -13.68 8.85 -0.39
C THR A 161 -13.43 7.64 0.52
N TYR A 162 -13.10 7.84 1.80
CA TYR A 162 -12.86 6.72 2.71
C TYR A 162 -14.10 5.85 2.90
N GLN A 163 -15.26 6.48 3.16
CA GLN A 163 -16.51 5.76 3.40
C GLN A 163 -16.99 4.96 2.19
N GLU A 164 -16.77 5.49 0.99
CA GLU A 164 -17.12 4.82 -0.27
C GLU A 164 -16.12 3.70 -0.62
N PHE A 165 -14.82 3.94 -0.44
CA PHE A 165 -13.78 2.98 -0.85
C PHE A 165 -13.73 1.75 0.04
N LEU A 166 -14.04 1.87 1.33
CA LEU A 166 -13.99 0.73 2.24
C LEU A 166 -14.88 -0.43 1.77
N PRO A 167 -16.20 -0.24 1.52
CA PRO A 167 -17.06 -1.30 1.02
C PRO A 167 -16.76 -1.70 -0.43
N LEU A 168 -16.37 -0.74 -1.29
CA LEU A 168 -16.13 -1.01 -2.70
C LEU A 168 -14.97 -1.97 -2.95
N PHE A 169 -13.92 -1.90 -2.14
CA PHE A 169 -12.74 -2.74 -2.28
C PHE A 169 -12.76 -3.97 -1.38
N ALA A 170 -13.79 -4.17 -0.56
CA ALA A 170 -13.83 -5.24 0.43
C ALA A 170 -13.67 -6.64 -0.19
N GLU A 171 -14.25 -6.86 -1.38
CA GLU A 171 -14.21 -8.13 -2.10
C GLU A 171 -12.93 -8.35 -2.91
N VAL A 172 -12.06 -7.35 -3.05
CA VAL A 172 -10.81 -7.51 -3.80
C VAL A 172 -9.82 -8.35 -3.01
N PRO A 173 -9.34 -9.50 -3.53
CA PRO A 173 -8.49 -10.41 -2.75
C PRO A 173 -7.12 -9.82 -2.39
N TYR A 174 -6.50 -9.11 -3.33
CA TYR A 174 -5.16 -8.53 -3.17
C TYR A 174 -5.24 -7.01 -3.22
N ARG A 175 -5.01 -6.36 -2.07
CA ARG A 175 -5.13 -4.90 -1.93
C ARG A 175 -3.84 -4.28 -1.42
N PHE A 176 -3.36 -3.29 -2.15
CA PHE A 176 -2.16 -2.55 -1.78
C PHE A 176 -2.45 -1.07 -1.70
N VAL A 177 -1.73 -0.38 -0.84
CA VAL A 177 -1.72 1.09 -0.77
C VAL A 177 -0.30 1.59 -0.78
N ALA A 178 -0.05 2.70 -1.46
CA ALA A 178 1.25 3.35 -1.50
C ALA A 178 1.10 4.86 -1.26
N THR A 179 1.95 5.44 -0.43
CA THR A 179 2.06 6.89 -0.24
C THR A 179 3.40 7.27 0.38
N ALA A 180 3.86 8.48 0.12
CA ALA A 180 5.01 9.05 0.80
C ALA A 180 4.64 9.73 2.13
N THR A 181 3.37 10.01 2.37
CA THR A 181 2.87 10.78 3.53
C THR A 181 1.75 10.04 4.25
N PRO A 182 2.05 8.90 4.92
CA PRO A 182 1.00 8.06 5.52
C PRO A 182 0.30 8.72 6.71
N SER A 183 1.03 9.44 7.57
CA SER A 183 0.48 10.04 8.79
C SER A 183 1.20 11.35 9.15
N PRO A 184 1.03 12.43 8.35
CA PRO A 184 1.76 13.67 8.57
C PRO A 184 1.41 14.38 9.87
N ASN A 185 0.24 14.10 10.43
CA ASN A 185 -0.28 14.81 11.59
C ASN A 185 -0.49 13.93 12.82
N ARG A 186 -1.02 12.72 12.65
CA ARG A 186 -1.48 11.88 13.78
C ARG A 186 -1.39 10.39 13.46
N TYR A 187 -0.92 9.58 14.39
CA TYR A 187 -0.82 8.12 14.24
C TYR A 187 -2.17 7.44 13.98
N LYS A 188 -3.28 8.01 14.43
CA LYS A 188 -4.62 7.48 14.14
C LYS A 188 -4.94 7.40 12.64
N GLU A 189 -4.25 8.18 11.80
CA GLU A 189 -4.44 8.14 10.35
C GLU A 189 -4.00 6.78 9.75
N LEU A 190 -3.07 6.08 10.40
CA LEU A 190 -2.63 4.74 9.99
C LEU A 190 -3.75 3.69 10.11
N ILE A 191 -4.67 3.88 11.05
CA ILE A 191 -5.78 2.95 11.27
C ILE A 191 -6.72 2.87 10.08
N HIS A 192 -6.87 3.95 9.35
CA HIS A 192 -7.73 3.97 8.17
C HIS A 192 -7.19 3.09 7.04
N TYR A 193 -5.87 3.04 6.86
CA TYR A 193 -5.26 2.10 5.92
C TYR A 193 -5.47 0.64 6.38
N ALA A 194 -5.32 0.38 7.68
CA ALA A 194 -5.56 -0.96 8.22
C ALA A 194 -7.01 -1.41 7.99
N GLY A 195 -7.99 -0.51 8.16
CA GLY A 195 -9.40 -0.75 7.85
C GLY A 195 -9.61 -1.08 6.37
N TYR A 196 -9.07 -0.25 5.46
CA TYR A 196 -9.14 -0.48 4.01
C TYR A 196 -8.51 -1.83 3.60
N LEU A 197 -7.37 -2.17 4.17
CA LEU A 197 -6.67 -3.43 3.90
C LEU A 197 -7.34 -4.66 4.55
N GLY A 198 -8.35 -4.46 5.41
CA GLY A 198 -9.02 -5.54 6.11
C GLY A 198 -8.19 -6.17 7.23
N VAL A 199 -7.17 -5.47 7.71
CA VAL A 199 -6.27 -5.96 8.78
C VAL A 199 -6.98 -5.98 10.13
N MET A 200 -7.74 -4.92 10.41
CA MET A 200 -8.53 -4.77 11.64
C MET A 200 -9.62 -3.72 11.39
N ASP A 201 -10.80 -3.95 11.94
CA ASP A 201 -11.86 -2.93 11.93
C ASP A 201 -11.39 -1.63 12.58
N THR A 202 -11.73 -0.51 11.95
CA THR A 202 -11.28 0.81 12.40
C THR A 202 -11.70 1.14 13.81
N GLY A 203 -12.95 0.80 14.21
CA GLY A 203 -13.46 1.02 15.55
C GLY A 203 -12.74 0.16 16.59
N GLN A 204 -12.48 -1.11 16.27
CA GLN A 204 -11.69 -2.00 17.12
C GLN A 204 -10.27 -1.49 17.32
N ALA A 205 -9.59 -1.05 16.25
CA ALA A 205 -8.23 -0.52 16.33
C ALA A 205 -8.17 0.79 17.14
N LEU A 206 -9.14 1.68 16.96
CA LEU A 206 -9.25 2.90 17.77
C LEU A 206 -9.45 2.58 19.26
N THR A 207 -10.34 1.67 19.60
CA THR A 207 -10.59 1.27 20.99
C THR A 207 -9.38 0.59 21.62
N ARG A 208 -8.64 -0.21 20.84
CA ARG A 208 -7.47 -0.95 21.34
C ARG A 208 -6.27 -0.08 21.64
N PHE A 209 -6.01 0.93 20.79
CA PHE A 209 -4.75 1.66 20.80
C PHE A 209 -4.86 3.13 21.21
N PHE A 210 -6.06 3.72 21.16
CA PHE A 210 -6.22 5.16 21.37
C PHE A 210 -7.16 5.50 22.52
N GLN A 211 -6.86 6.60 23.17
CA GLN A 211 -7.69 7.22 24.22
C GLN A 211 -8.13 8.61 23.79
N ARG A 212 -9.24 9.06 24.36
CA ARG A 212 -9.68 10.45 24.21
C ARG A 212 -8.74 11.37 25.00
N ASP A 213 -8.32 12.42 24.36
CA ASP A 213 -7.59 13.50 25.03
C ASP A 213 -8.57 14.28 25.90
N SER A 214 -8.35 14.29 27.23
CA SER A 214 -9.20 15.00 28.18
C SER A 214 -9.15 16.54 28.02
N THR A 215 -8.10 17.04 27.34
CA THR A 215 -7.88 18.50 27.19
C THR A 215 -8.39 19.07 25.88
N LYS A 216 -8.66 18.21 24.87
CA LYS A 216 -9.11 18.64 23.52
C LYS A 216 -10.23 17.74 23.02
N ALA A 217 -11.41 18.31 22.84
CA ALA A 217 -12.55 17.61 22.25
C ALA A 217 -12.17 16.99 20.89
N ASN A 218 -12.60 15.75 20.66
CA ASN A 218 -12.36 14.97 19.43
C ASN A 218 -10.89 14.65 19.12
N ASN A 219 -9.97 14.86 20.06
CA ASN A 219 -8.58 14.45 19.90
C ASN A 219 -8.39 13.04 20.47
N LEU A 220 -7.81 12.15 19.65
CA LEU A 220 -7.44 10.80 20.04
C LEU A 220 -5.93 10.72 20.07
N THR A 221 -5.39 10.27 21.19
CA THR A 221 -3.95 10.05 21.41
C THR A 221 -3.69 8.57 21.63
N LEU A 222 -2.54 8.09 21.17
CA LEU A 222 -2.11 6.73 21.42
C LEU A 222 -1.93 6.53 22.93
N TYR A 223 -2.40 5.39 23.47
CA TYR A 223 -2.07 5.02 24.85
C TYR A 223 -0.56 4.86 25.04
N PRO A 224 0.12 5.56 25.96
CA PRO A 224 1.56 5.46 26.14
C PRO A 224 2.04 4.02 26.37
N HIS A 225 1.30 3.23 27.16
CA HIS A 225 1.62 1.84 27.44
C HIS A 225 1.36 0.89 26.26
N LYS A 226 0.64 1.33 25.21
CA LYS A 226 0.32 0.57 23.99
C LYS A 226 1.21 0.94 22.80
N GLU A 227 2.07 1.93 22.91
CA GLU A 227 2.85 2.42 21.78
C GLU A 227 3.70 1.33 21.13
N LYS A 228 4.39 0.52 21.93
CA LYS A 228 5.19 -0.59 21.42
C LYS A 228 4.34 -1.65 20.72
N GLU A 229 3.19 -2.01 21.31
CA GLU A 229 2.25 -2.96 20.72
C GLU A 229 1.68 -2.42 19.41
N PHE A 230 1.34 -1.13 19.35
CA PHE A 230 0.85 -0.45 18.16
C PHE A 230 1.86 -0.53 16.99
N TRP A 231 3.14 -0.18 17.25
CA TRP A 231 4.15 -0.21 16.19
C TRP A 231 4.50 -1.63 15.73
N LEU A 232 4.50 -2.60 16.63
CA LEU A 232 4.64 -4.01 16.28
C LEU A 232 3.46 -4.45 15.39
N TRP A 233 2.24 -4.09 15.74
CA TRP A 233 1.07 -4.37 14.91
C TRP A 233 1.16 -3.67 13.55
N VAL A 234 1.52 -2.40 13.49
CA VAL A 234 1.70 -1.67 12.23
C VAL A 234 2.75 -2.36 11.34
N SER A 235 3.87 -2.82 11.89
CA SER A 235 4.92 -3.49 11.12
C SER A 235 4.48 -4.83 10.50
N THR A 236 3.37 -5.42 10.94
CA THR A 236 2.85 -6.65 10.33
C THR A 236 2.16 -6.43 8.99
N TRP A 237 1.74 -5.21 8.69
CA TRP A 237 0.97 -4.89 7.49
C TRP A 237 1.46 -3.63 6.74
N ALA A 238 2.35 -2.83 7.32
CA ALA A 238 2.90 -1.62 6.71
C ALA A 238 4.42 -1.62 6.74
N LEU A 239 5.03 -1.25 5.61
CA LEU A 239 6.46 -1.08 5.45
C LEU A 239 6.77 0.41 5.28
N PHE A 240 7.70 0.93 6.10
CA PHE A 240 8.15 2.32 6.03
C PHE A 240 9.57 2.33 5.46
N LEU A 241 9.76 3.05 4.35
CA LEU A 241 11.04 3.16 3.66
C LEU A 241 11.35 4.62 3.34
N THR A 242 12.43 5.13 3.88
CA THR A 242 12.92 6.47 3.56
C THR A 242 14.10 6.41 2.59
N LYS A 243 14.89 5.35 2.67
CA LYS A 243 16.08 5.13 1.88
C LYS A 243 16.39 3.62 1.77
N PRO A 244 17.19 3.18 0.80
CA PRO A 244 17.53 1.77 0.63
C PRO A 244 18.20 1.12 1.85
N SER A 245 18.97 1.90 2.63
CA SER A 245 19.64 1.39 3.85
C SER A 245 18.66 1.00 4.98
N ASP A 246 17.39 1.39 4.91
CA ASP A 246 16.36 0.91 5.82
C ASP A 246 16.12 -0.61 5.66
N LEU A 247 16.47 -1.18 4.50
CA LEU A 247 16.48 -2.61 4.21
C LEU A 247 17.89 -3.21 4.11
N GLY A 248 18.92 -2.48 4.57
CA GLY A 248 20.31 -2.95 4.56
C GLY A 248 21.04 -2.80 3.22
N TYR A 249 20.48 -2.06 2.27
CA TYR A 249 21.12 -1.79 0.97
C TYR A 249 21.85 -0.45 0.96
N PRO A 250 22.93 -0.29 0.13
CA PRO A 250 23.65 0.97 0.02
C PRO A 250 22.76 2.12 -0.44
N ASP A 251 22.93 3.29 0.15
CA ASP A 251 22.27 4.52 -0.28
C ASP A 251 23.01 5.12 -1.47
N ARG A 252 22.30 5.45 -2.54
CA ARG A 252 22.86 5.99 -3.79
C ARG A 252 23.30 7.47 -3.73
N SER A 253 23.44 8.05 -2.57
CA SER A 253 23.81 9.47 -2.40
C SER A 253 25.22 9.84 -2.84
N GLU A 254 26.12 8.87 -3.07
CA GLU A 254 27.51 9.13 -3.46
C GLU A 254 27.75 9.16 -4.98
N GLU A 255 27.00 8.42 -5.79
CA GLU A 255 27.23 8.39 -7.24
C GLU A 255 26.81 9.67 -7.99
N ARG A 256 25.91 10.50 -7.45
CA ARG A 256 25.51 11.77 -8.08
C ARG A 256 26.49 12.93 -7.87
N ARG A 257 27.42 12.82 -6.92
CA ARG A 257 28.43 13.86 -6.70
C ARG A 257 29.64 13.73 -7.63
N VAL A 258 29.96 12.55 -8.11
CA VAL A 258 31.11 12.30 -8.99
C VAL A 258 30.86 12.73 -10.44
N GLY A 259 29.61 12.88 -10.88
CA GLY A 259 29.26 13.25 -12.26
C GLY A 259 29.09 14.76 -12.54
N LYS A 260 29.41 15.64 -11.57
CA LYS A 260 29.31 17.11 -11.75
C LYS A 260 30.64 17.85 -11.71
N GLU A 261 31.76 17.14 -11.67
CA GLU A 261 33.10 17.70 -11.82
C GLU A 261 33.72 17.11 -13.08
N CYS A 262 33.23 17.52 -14.23
CA CYS A 262 33.96 17.54 -15.53
C CYS A 262 33.34 18.64 -16.39
#